data_513694e8d90b702c37e602e7fa453aa4
#
_entry.id   513694e8d90b702c37e602e7fa453aa4
#
_cell.length_a   1.000
_cell.length_b   1.000
_cell.length_c   1.000
_cell.angle_alpha   90.00
_cell.angle_beta   90.00
_cell.angle_gamma   90.00
#
_symmetry.space_group_name_H-M   'P 1'
#
loop_
_entity.id
_entity.type
_entity.pdbx_description
1 polymer ?
#
loop_
_entity_poly.entity_id
_entity_poly.type
_entity_poly.pdbx_seq_one_letter_code
_entity_poly.pdbx_strand_id
1 'polypeptide(L)'
;MKTIYRFLLTAFAAGLVLASCQNKEILRSEMILKAPDASQINGALRGDDYVWNWAASGNKMRVITYRNGTLSSDETVEGSSFTHKAVPTNVPFEYVFKYTDGTNFSAGVVKAYTRPGATSISGIQMSQVDKLGGYDALVVWDAAADATSIKLAATNGTRNISETLSGSATTYTISDVLDGEVWTVSLTAVNGEGPALVSSSSLRIGKTAIGFLSVYATPEALVADGDDDEASAWLWLHETYPTAQFVPFTSITSTADVEPFRVLFWLRDLEGVGEGDVWNIPADVEAATPFIKQWYTDGGSLLLWSHATVYAGHLGRISLDDMKANDHAFGFGFGGINNDVWKMSVELYPGGKFKKDHSTHPIYKGLEVETNADTKLIAFKGPGWTEDHNCLYFNLPSLMTGIGNQEEACYTQLTQTYGIYPLGTWDSQIWWVSQMNVWEAQQGNTDFKGTLLCIGNGGCEFSMKNTDGTPDKSAHPKNNIYQDNVLTLAKNSLEYLKTR
;
A
#
# COMPACT_ATOMS: atom_id res chain seq x y z
N MET A 1 -29.19 -46.37 22.49
CA MET A 1 -29.16 -44.91 22.42
C MET A 1 -28.30 -44.34 21.27
N LYS A 2 -27.21 -44.95 20.85
CA LYS A 2 -26.37 -44.43 19.74
C LYS A 2 -27.00 -44.56 18.33
N THR A 3 -27.93 -45.46 18.11
CA THR A 3 -28.56 -45.71 16.80
C THR A 3 -29.68 -44.70 16.51
N ILE A 4 -30.38 -44.26 17.54
CA ILE A 4 -31.50 -43.28 17.39
C ILE A 4 -30.94 -41.88 17.09
N TYR A 5 -29.78 -41.49 17.60
CA TYR A 5 -29.15 -40.22 17.33
C TYR A 5 -28.67 -40.09 15.87
N ARG A 6 -28.23 -41.16 15.24
CA ARG A 6 -27.84 -41.14 13.82
C ARG A 6 -29.02 -40.99 12.88
N PHE A 7 -30.18 -41.57 13.23
CA PHE A 7 -31.39 -41.43 12.43
C PHE A 7 -32.00 -40.02 12.53
N LEU A 8 -31.92 -39.40 13.70
CA LEU A 8 -32.39 -38.01 13.90
C LEU A 8 -31.48 -36.98 13.21
N LEU A 9 -30.14 -37.18 13.17
CA LEU A 9 -29.24 -36.30 12.46
C LEU A 9 -29.39 -36.38 10.92
N THR A 10 -29.65 -37.58 10.39
CA THR A 10 -29.89 -37.78 8.95
C THR A 10 -31.26 -37.25 8.54
N ALA A 11 -32.28 -37.36 9.39
CA ALA A 11 -33.59 -36.77 9.12
C ALA A 11 -33.56 -35.22 9.20
N PHE A 12 -32.74 -34.65 10.12
CA PHE A 12 -32.58 -33.20 10.23
C PHE A 12 -31.79 -32.61 9.07
N ALA A 13 -30.73 -33.30 8.59
CA ALA A 13 -29.97 -32.91 7.42
C ALA A 13 -30.79 -33.01 6.14
N ALA A 14 -31.62 -34.06 6.00
CA ALA A 14 -32.54 -34.19 4.86
C ALA A 14 -33.67 -33.16 4.90
N GLY A 15 -34.15 -32.78 6.10
CA GLY A 15 -35.15 -31.74 6.27
C GLY A 15 -34.61 -30.35 5.95
N LEU A 16 -33.37 -30.03 6.26
CA LEU A 16 -32.72 -28.76 5.92
C LEU A 16 -32.44 -28.64 4.41
N VAL A 17 -32.08 -29.73 3.73
CA VAL A 17 -31.92 -29.76 2.28
C VAL A 17 -33.25 -29.58 1.56
N LEU A 18 -34.36 -30.15 2.10
CA LEU A 18 -35.69 -29.98 1.51
C LEU A 18 -36.32 -28.63 1.81
N ALA A 19 -35.97 -27.98 2.96
CA ALA A 19 -36.45 -26.64 3.29
C ALA A 19 -35.72 -25.56 2.49
N SER A 20 -34.47 -25.78 2.08
CA SER A 20 -33.74 -24.86 1.20
C SER A 20 -34.25 -24.88 -0.26
N CYS A 21 -34.97 -25.94 -0.65
CA CYS A 21 -35.54 -26.09 -2.01
C CYS A 21 -36.94 -25.49 -2.17
N GLN A 22 -37.51 -24.87 -1.14
CA GLN A 22 -38.89 -24.38 -1.22
C GLN A 22 -39.06 -22.87 -1.45
N ASN A 23 -37.98 -22.13 -1.71
CA ASN A 23 -38.11 -20.73 -2.11
C ASN A 23 -38.36 -20.67 -3.62
N LYS A 24 -39.62 -20.90 -4.02
CA LYS A 24 -40.05 -20.90 -5.43
C LYS A 24 -39.79 -19.59 -6.16
N GLU A 25 -39.59 -18.49 -5.44
CA GLU A 25 -39.23 -17.20 -6.04
C GLU A 25 -37.74 -17.14 -6.45
N ILE A 26 -36.84 -17.70 -5.64
CA ILE A 26 -35.42 -17.78 -6.00
C ILE A 26 -35.22 -18.67 -7.23
N LEU A 27 -35.91 -19.82 -7.29
CA LEU A 27 -35.87 -20.72 -8.45
C LEU A 27 -36.47 -20.07 -9.70
N ARG A 28 -37.47 -19.18 -9.58
CA ARG A 28 -38.03 -18.47 -10.74
C ARG A 28 -37.09 -17.41 -11.33
N SER A 29 -36.37 -16.68 -10.49
CA SER A 29 -35.40 -15.67 -10.98
C SER A 29 -34.20 -16.31 -11.67
N GLU A 30 -33.73 -17.48 -11.20
CA GLU A 30 -32.66 -18.24 -11.85
C GLU A 30 -33.10 -18.96 -13.14
N MET A 31 -34.40 -19.18 -13.34
CA MET A 31 -34.90 -19.88 -14.54
C MET A 31 -35.20 -18.94 -15.72
N ILE A 32 -35.13 -17.64 -15.58
CA ILE A 32 -35.41 -16.68 -16.67
C ILE A 32 -34.34 -16.74 -17.74
N LEU A 33 -33.08 -16.99 -17.34
CA LEU A 33 -31.95 -17.12 -18.26
C LEU A 33 -31.53 -18.59 -18.35
N LYS A 34 -31.40 -19.10 -19.57
CA LYS A 34 -30.79 -20.42 -19.80
C LYS A 34 -29.32 -20.39 -19.38
N ALA A 35 -28.87 -21.43 -18.68
CA ALA A 35 -27.45 -21.56 -18.34
C ALA A 35 -26.54 -21.53 -19.57
N PRO A 36 -25.31 -21.04 -19.45
CA PRO A 36 -24.32 -21.17 -20.51
C PRO A 36 -24.12 -22.65 -20.89
N ASP A 37 -23.81 -22.90 -22.16
CA ASP A 37 -23.45 -24.24 -22.59
C ASP A 37 -22.03 -24.56 -22.17
N ALA A 38 -21.87 -25.53 -21.27
CA ALA A 38 -20.58 -25.93 -20.73
C ALA A 38 -19.60 -26.41 -21.83
N SER A 39 -20.10 -26.94 -22.94
CA SER A 39 -19.27 -27.41 -24.07
C SER A 39 -18.67 -26.24 -24.86
N GLN A 40 -19.28 -25.07 -24.79
CA GLN A 40 -18.83 -23.87 -25.48
C GLN A 40 -17.91 -22.98 -24.62
N ILE A 41 -17.71 -23.32 -23.33
CA ILE A 41 -16.77 -22.61 -22.47
C ILE A 41 -15.43 -23.32 -22.48
N ASN A 42 -14.46 -22.75 -23.17
CA ASN A 42 -13.14 -23.31 -23.35
C ASN A 42 -12.07 -22.37 -22.82
N GLY A 43 -11.10 -22.92 -22.11
CA GLY A 43 -9.98 -22.17 -21.56
C GLY A 43 -8.66 -22.57 -22.20
N ALA A 44 -7.75 -21.61 -22.31
CA ALA A 44 -6.39 -21.84 -22.78
C ALA A 44 -5.40 -20.92 -22.07
N LEU A 45 -4.22 -21.46 -21.74
CA LEU A 45 -3.11 -20.69 -21.22
C LEU A 45 -2.47 -19.87 -22.36
N ARG A 46 -2.24 -18.57 -22.12
CA ARG A 46 -1.54 -17.65 -23.02
C ARG A 46 -0.49 -16.87 -22.24
N GLY A 47 0.75 -17.31 -22.32
CA GLY A 47 1.80 -16.82 -21.42
C GLY A 47 1.46 -17.17 -19.97
N ASP A 48 1.35 -16.19 -19.12
CA ASP A 48 0.97 -16.35 -17.71
C ASP A 48 -0.53 -16.18 -17.46
N ASP A 49 -1.29 -15.78 -18.47
CA ASP A 49 -2.72 -15.54 -18.40
C ASP A 49 -3.51 -16.78 -18.83
N TYR A 50 -4.64 -17.05 -18.15
CA TYR A 50 -5.58 -18.08 -18.60
C TYR A 50 -6.83 -17.43 -19.19
N VAL A 51 -7.08 -17.69 -20.46
CA VAL A 51 -8.16 -17.06 -21.21
C VAL A 51 -9.30 -18.05 -21.41
N TRP A 52 -10.45 -17.72 -20.83
CA TRP A 52 -11.72 -18.38 -21.07
C TRP A 52 -12.41 -17.73 -22.26
N ASN A 53 -12.98 -18.55 -23.15
CA ASN A 53 -13.78 -18.10 -24.28
C ASN A 53 -15.10 -18.87 -24.32
N TRP A 54 -16.14 -18.23 -24.78
CA TRP A 54 -17.47 -18.81 -24.94
C TRP A 54 -18.16 -18.27 -26.20
N ALA A 55 -19.25 -18.94 -26.63
CA ALA A 55 -20.04 -18.44 -27.74
C ALA A 55 -20.73 -17.11 -27.37
N ALA A 56 -20.67 -16.14 -28.29
CA ALA A 56 -21.35 -14.88 -28.12
C ALA A 56 -22.86 -15.08 -27.87
N SER A 57 -23.40 -14.40 -26.92
CA SER A 57 -24.84 -14.37 -26.61
C SER A 57 -25.28 -12.92 -26.41
N GLY A 58 -26.60 -12.68 -26.42
CA GLY A 58 -27.15 -11.36 -26.11
C GLY A 58 -27.05 -10.98 -24.64
N ASN A 59 -26.58 -11.88 -23.76
CA ASN A 59 -26.46 -11.68 -22.32
C ASN A 59 -25.00 -11.42 -21.96
N LYS A 60 -24.78 -10.65 -20.89
CA LYS A 60 -23.47 -10.52 -20.25
C LYS A 60 -23.14 -11.80 -19.50
N MET A 61 -21.84 -12.06 -19.29
CA MET A 61 -21.36 -13.20 -18.52
C MET A 61 -20.85 -12.72 -17.16
N ARG A 62 -21.43 -13.20 -16.07
CA ARG A 62 -20.86 -13.07 -14.74
C ARG A 62 -19.88 -14.24 -14.52
N VAL A 63 -18.64 -13.93 -14.22
CA VAL A 63 -17.57 -14.89 -13.94
C VAL A 63 -17.17 -14.73 -12.47
N ILE A 64 -17.43 -15.76 -11.69
CA ILE A 64 -17.05 -15.81 -10.27
C ILE A 64 -15.86 -16.73 -10.15
N THR A 65 -14.77 -16.26 -9.60
CA THR A 65 -13.53 -17.02 -9.45
C THR A 65 -13.28 -17.36 -8.00
N TYR A 66 -13.01 -18.63 -7.73
CA TYR A 66 -12.59 -19.12 -6.42
C TYR A 66 -11.16 -19.60 -6.49
N ARG A 67 -10.37 -19.27 -5.47
CA ARG A 67 -9.00 -19.74 -5.27
C ARG A 67 -8.96 -20.61 -4.02
N ASN A 68 -8.56 -21.88 -4.16
CA ASN A 68 -8.59 -22.84 -3.05
C ASN A 68 -9.96 -22.88 -2.32
N GLY A 69 -11.06 -22.76 -3.06
CA GLY A 69 -12.41 -22.72 -2.50
C GLY A 69 -12.86 -21.39 -1.89
N THR A 70 -11.99 -20.38 -1.84
CA THR A 70 -12.31 -19.03 -1.34
C THR A 70 -12.60 -18.09 -2.51
N LEU A 71 -13.61 -17.23 -2.38
CA LEU A 71 -13.95 -16.23 -3.39
C LEU A 71 -12.74 -15.31 -3.65
N SER A 72 -12.34 -15.20 -4.92
CA SER A 72 -11.21 -14.37 -5.36
C SER A 72 -11.66 -13.18 -6.18
N SER A 73 -12.59 -13.35 -7.11
CA SER A 73 -13.17 -12.26 -7.89
C SER A 73 -14.60 -12.59 -8.31
N ASP A 74 -15.37 -11.55 -8.62
CA ASP A 74 -16.73 -11.63 -9.12
C ASP A 74 -16.94 -10.49 -10.13
N GLU A 75 -16.94 -10.83 -11.41
CA GLU A 75 -16.90 -9.86 -12.50
C GLU A 75 -18.01 -10.11 -13.52
N THR A 76 -18.59 -9.04 -14.04
CA THR A 76 -19.51 -9.11 -15.17
C THR A 76 -18.80 -8.64 -16.43
N VAL A 77 -18.69 -9.54 -17.40
CA VAL A 77 -17.96 -9.35 -18.64
C VAL A 77 -18.92 -9.10 -19.78
N GLU A 78 -18.63 -8.08 -20.57
CA GLU A 78 -19.26 -7.84 -21.85
C GLU A 78 -18.43 -8.50 -22.96
N GLY A 79 -19.06 -9.29 -23.79
CA GLY A 79 -18.36 -10.04 -24.85
C GLY A 79 -18.27 -11.54 -24.59
N SER A 80 -17.30 -12.19 -25.22
CA SER A 80 -17.20 -13.64 -25.27
C SER A 80 -15.90 -14.22 -24.71
N SER A 81 -15.16 -13.43 -23.89
CA SER A 81 -13.93 -13.89 -23.26
C SER A 81 -13.70 -13.26 -21.89
N PHE A 82 -13.05 -14.00 -21.00
CA PHE A 82 -12.55 -13.54 -19.71
C PHE A 82 -11.09 -13.95 -19.58
N THR A 83 -10.26 -13.03 -19.12
CA THR A 83 -8.83 -13.28 -18.93
C THR A 83 -8.49 -13.19 -17.44
N HIS A 84 -8.12 -14.32 -16.86
CA HIS A 84 -7.49 -14.36 -15.54
C HIS A 84 -6.00 -14.09 -15.73
N LYS A 85 -5.56 -12.95 -15.25
CA LYS A 85 -4.18 -12.48 -15.37
C LYS A 85 -3.25 -13.20 -14.41
N ALA A 86 -2.02 -13.50 -14.86
CA ALA A 86 -0.92 -14.00 -14.04
C ALA A 86 -1.32 -15.16 -13.12
N VAL A 87 -1.92 -16.21 -13.70
CA VAL A 87 -2.41 -17.38 -12.92
C VAL A 87 -1.22 -18.11 -12.29
N PRO A 88 -1.17 -18.19 -10.95
CA PRO A 88 -0.11 -18.91 -10.27
C PRO A 88 -0.17 -20.41 -10.55
N THR A 89 0.99 -21.05 -10.60
CA THR A 89 1.12 -22.50 -10.75
C THR A 89 0.73 -23.24 -9.47
N ASN A 90 0.24 -24.46 -9.62
CA ASN A 90 -0.13 -25.37 -8.52
C ASN A 90 -1.23 -24.86 -7.58
N VAL A 91 -1.94 -23.80 -7.97
CA VAL A 91 -3.08 -23.27 -7.24
C VAL A 91 -4.37 -23.66 -7.98
N PRO A 92 -5.27 -24.41 -7.34
CA PRO A 92 -6.56 -24.75 -7.93
C PRO A 92 -7.49 -23.53 -7.96
N PHE A 93 -8.04 -23.29 -9.12
CA PHE A 93 -9.09 -22.30 -9.36
C PHE A 93 -10.35 -22.97 -9.86
N GLU A 94 -11.48 -22.49 -9.39
CA GLU A 94 -12.81 -22.79 -9.92
C GLU A 94 -13.44 -21.50 -10.45
N TYR A 95 -14.06 -21.59 -11.62
CA TYR A 95 -14.73 -20.49 -12.31
C TYR A 95 -16.20 -20.85 -12.48
N VAL A 96 -17.09 -20.01 -11.99
CA VAL A 96 -18.53 -20.17 -12.17
C VAL A 96 -19.00 -19.15 -13.19
N PHE A 97 -19.51 -19.63 -14.32
CA PHE A 97 -20.02 -18.82 -15.41
C PHE A 97 -21.54 -18.78 -15.35
N LYS A 98 -22.12 -17.57 -15.25
CA LYS A 98 -23.56 -17.36 -15.27
C LYS A 98 -23.91 -16.26 -16.27
N TYR A 99 -24.94 -16.47 -17.10
CA TYR A 99 -25.51 -15.35 -17.84
C TYR A 99 -26.24 -14.39 -16.91
N THR A 100 -26.21 -13.11 -17.26
CA THR A 100 -26.97 -12.07 -16.57
C THR A 100 -27.52 -11.04 -17.58
N ASP A 101 -28.72 -10.55 -17.30
CA ASP A 101 -29.33 -9.38 -17.96
C ASP A 101 -29.17 -8.09 -17.14
N GLY A 102 -28.40 -8.16 -16.01
CA GLY A 102 -28.19 -7.09 -15.05
C GLY A 102 -29.09 -7.19 -13.81
N THR A 103 -30.19 -7.96 -13.88
CA THR A 103 -31.13 -8.16 -12.77
C THR A 103 -31.20 -9.63 -12.36
N ASN A 104 -31.20 -10.52 -13.35
CA ASN A 104 -31.36 -11.95 -13.15
C ASN A 104 -30.07 -12.69 -13.48
N PHE A 105 -29.91 -13.88 -12.92
CA PHE A 105 -28.78 -14.77 -13.19
C PHE A 105 -29.28 -16.16 -13.63
N SER A 106 -28.57 -16.77 -14.57
CA SER A 106 -28.81 -18.17 -14.90
C SER A 106 -28.23 -19.10 -13.83
N ALA A 107 -28.53 -20.39 -13.93
CA ALA A 107 -27.76 -21.43 -13.28
C ALA A 107 -26.28 -21.35 -13.73
N GLY A 108 -25.34 -21.67 -12.82
CA GLY A 108 -23.92 -21.58 -13.09
C GLY A 108 -23.35 -22.81 -13.75
N VAL A 109 -22.37 -22.62 -14.61
CA VAL A 109 -21.49 -23.67 -15.13
C VAL A 109 -20.12 -23.54 -14.43
N VAL A 110 -19.67 -24.60 -13.79
CA VAL A 110 -18.38 -24.63 -13.09
C VAL A 110 -17.31 -25.22 -14.03
N LYS A 111 -16.19 -24.53 -14.11
CA LYS A 111 -14.96 -25.00 -14.73
C LYS A 111 -13.81 -24.91 -13.74
N ALA A 112 -12.94 -25.89 -13.74
CA ALA A 112 -11.74 -25.87 -12.89
C ALA A 112 -10.49 -25.77 -13.77
N TYR A 113 -9.49 -25.10 -13.22
CA TYR A 113 -8.17 -25.06 -13.82
C TYR A 113 -7.09 -24.95 -12.76
N THR A 114 -6.06 -25.75 -12.87
CA THR A 114 -4.82 -25.63 -12.12
C THR A 114 -3.68 -25.54 -13.13
N ARG A 115 -2.94 -24.43 -13.08
CA ARG A 115 -1.78 -24.25 -13.97
C ARG A 115 -0.67 -25.20 -13.52
N PRO A 116 -0.16 -26.07 -14.42
CA PRO A 116 1.03 -26.88 -14.10
C PRO A 116 2.28 -26.00 -14.09
N GLY A 117 3.30 -26.43 -13.35
CA GLY A 117 4.60 -25.77 -13.27
C GLY A 117 5.17 -25.77 -11.85
N ALA A 118 6.33 -25.16 -11.66
CA ALA A 118 6.93 -25.01 -10.36
C ALA A 118 6.15 -24.01 -9.47
N THR A 119 6.27 -24.17 -8.17
CA THR A 119 5.71 -23.18 -7.21
C THR A 119 6.47 -21.86 -7.29
N SER A 120 5.75 -20.74 -7.26
CA SER A 120 6.36 -19.40 -7.30
C SER A 120 7.24 -19.19 -6.07
N ILE A 121 8.39 -18.54 -6.29
CA ILE A 121 9.31 -18.19 -5.22
C ILE A 121 8.69 -17.12 -4.34
N SER A 122 8.76 -17.32 -3.02
CA SER A 122 8.33 -16.36 -1.99
C SER A 122 9.50 -15.87 -1.15
N GLY A 123 9.24 -14.90 -0.27
CA GLY A 123 10.22 -14.42 0.71
C GLY A 123 11.44 -13.73 0.10
N ILE A 124 11.37 -13.23 -1.14
CA ILE A 124 12.52 -12.56 -1.77
C ILE A 124 12.86 -11.30 -0.98
N GLN A 125 14.08 -11.28 -0.47
CA GLN A 125 14.66 -10.13 0.22
C GLN A 125 16.00 -9.79 -0.45
N MET A 126 16.29 -8.50 -0.52
CA MET A 126 17.57 -7.99 -0.96
C MET A 126 18.19 -7.13 0.14
N SER A 127 19.47 -7.29 0.38
CA SER A 127 20.23 -6.48 1.34
C SER A 127 21.56 -6.07 0.77
N GLN A 128 22.02 -4.88 1.12
CA GLN A 128 23.38 -4.43 0.85
C GLN A 128 24.35 -5.11 1.80
N VAL A 129 25.49 -5.48 1.28
CA VAL A 129 26.64 -5.95 2.04
C VAL A 129 27.79 -4.99 1.80
N ASP A 130 28.17 -4.27 2.85
CA ASP A 130 29.29 -3.34 2.77
C ASP A 130 30.63 -4.10 2.70
N LYS A 131 31.52 -3.62 1.85
CA LYS A 131 32.87 -4.14 1.73
C LYS A 131 33.89 -3.02 1.51
N LEU A 132 35.16 -3.33 1.66
CA LEU A 132 36.23 -2.35 1.42
C LEU A 132 36.17 -1.86 -0.04
N GLY A 133 35.85 -0.58 -0.21
CA GLY A 133 35.82 0.09 -1.51
C GLY A 133 34.54 -0.11 -2.33
N GLY A 134 33.44 -0.58 -1.71
CA GLY A 134 32.17 -0.72 -2.43
C GLY A 134 31.16 -1.57 -1.71
N TYR A 135 30.26 -2.16 -2.47
CA TYR A 135 29.13 -2.93 -1.97
C TYR A 135 28.93 -4.20 -2.78
N ASP A 136 28.28 -5.18 -2.16
CA ASP A 136 27.62 -6.29 -2.85
C ASP A 136 26.12 -6.24 -2.52
N ALA A 137 25.28 -6.85 -3.36
CA ALA A 137 23.86 -7.03 -3.05
C ALA A 137 23.59 -8.52 -2.82
N LEU A 138 23.19 -8.87 -1.61
CA LEU A 138 22.76 -10.22 -1.25
C LEU A 138 21.26 -10.36 -1.51
N VAL A 139 20.90 -11.39 -2.26
CA VAL A 139 19.52 -11.80 -2.52
C VAL A 139 19.26 -13.10 -1.80
N VAL A 140 18.21 -13.18 -1.00
CA VAL A 140 17.77 -14.41 -0.34
C VAL A 140 16.29 -14.65 -0.64
N TRP A 141 15.89 -15.92 -0.63
CA TRP A 141 14.49 -16.31 -0.87
C TRP A 141 14.17 -17.64 -0.20
N ASP A 142 12.87 -17.92 -0.06
CA ASP A 142 12.40 -19.19 0.47
C ASP A 142 12.70 -20.35 -0.51
N ALA A 143 13.00 -21.53 0.05
CA ALA A 143 13.26 -22.71 -0.75
C ALA A 143 12.04 -23.10 -1.60
N ALA A 144 12.23 -23.25 -2.89
CA ALA A 144 11.22 -23.75 -3.84
C ALA A 144 11.31 -25.29 -3.89
N ALA A 145 10.53 -25.98 -3.06
CA ALA A 145 10.67 -27.42 -2.82
C ALA A 145 10.49 -28.32 -4.05
N ASP A 146 9.75 -27.86 -5.05
CA ASP A 146 9.45 -28.59 -6.30
C ASP A 146 10.27 -28.11 -7.50
N ALA A 147 11.18 -27.14 -7.31
CA ALA A 147 12.02 -26.62 -8.38
C ALA A 147 13.20 -27.57 -8.70
N THR A 148 13.47 -27.78 -9.97
CA THR A 148 14.70 -28.42 -10.46
C THR A 148 15.78 -27.39 -10.77
N SER A 149 15.38 -26.17 -11.11
CA SER A 149 16.28 -25.04 -11.32
C SER A 149 15.57 -23.72 -11.00
N ILE A 150 16.38 -22.68 -10.76
CA ILE A 150 15.89 -21.31 -10.58
C ILE A 150 16.60 -20.42 -11.62
N LYS A 151 15.79 -19.78 -12.47
CA LYS A 151 16.29 -18.74 -13.38
C LYS A 151 16.32 -17.43 -12.62
N LEU A 152 17.50 -16.82 -12.56
CA LEU A 152 17.74 -15.52 -11.99
C LEU A 152 18.05 -14.53 -13.10
N ALA A 153 17.35 -13.41 -13.10
CA ALA A 153 17.70 -12.25 -13.90
C ALA A 153 17.86 -11.05 -12.95
N ALA A 154 18.96 -10.32 -13.07
CA ALA A 154 19.17 -9.11 -12.29
C ALA A 154 19.64 -7.97 -13.20
N THR A 155 19.16 -6.75 -12.95
CA THR A 155 19.52 -5.58 -13.75
C THR A 155 19.52 -4.30 -12.90
N ASN A 156 20.42 -3.38 -13.23
CA ASN A 156 20.37 -1.98 -12.79
C ASN A 156 20.05 -1.02 -13.96
N GLY A 157 19.52 -1.55 -15.06
CA GLY A 157 19.26 -0.80 -16.29
C GLY A 157 20.44 -0.76 -17.26
N THR A 158 21.67 -0.88 -16.77
CA THR A 158 22.90 -0.87 -17.58
C THR A 158 23.58 -2.24 -17.60
N ARG A 159 23.78 -2.82 -16.42
CA ARG A 159 24.34 -4.17 -16.25
C ARG A 159 23.22 -5.18 -16.13
N ASN A 160 23.32 -6.29 -16.87
CA ASN A 160 22.35 -7.38 -16.83
C ASN A 160 23.07 -8.68 -16.45
N ILE A 161 22.46 -9.45 -15.57
CA ILE A 161 22.91 -10.76 -15.10
C ILE A 161 21.79 -11.75 -15.42
N SER A 162 22.16 -12.91 -15.95
CA SER A 162 21.22 -13.99 -16.21
C SER A 162 21.90 -15.31 -15.85
N GLU A 163 21.36 -15.98 -14.84
CA GLU A 163 21.90 -17.21 -14.27
C GLU A 163 20.85 -18.30 -14.17
N THR A 164 21.30 -19.54 -14.23
CA THR A 164 20.47 -20.70 -13.90
C THR A 164 21.09 -21.41 -12.71
N LEU A 165 20.39 -21.32 -11.58
CA LEU A 165 20.85 -21.88 -10.30
C LEU A 165 20.22 -23.26 -10.08
N SER A 166 20.79 -24.03 -9.13
CA SER A 166 20.15 -25.23 -8.60
C SER A 166 18.76 -24.93 -8.06
N GLY A 167 17.81 -25.85 -8.21
CA GLY A 167 16.48 -25.72 -7.60
C GLY A 167 16.51 -25.61 -6.08
N SER A 168 17.58 -26.04 -5.43
CA SER A 168 17.79 -25.92 -3.98
C SER A 168 18.48 -24.60 -3.56
N ALA A 169 18.83 -23.73 -4.49
CA ALA A 169 19.45 -22.45 -4.16
C ALA A 169 18.44 -21.54 -3.46
N THR A 170 18.91 -20.84 -2.43
CA THR A 170 18.13 -19.86 -1.65
C THR A 170 18.82 -18.52 -1.52
N THR A 171 19.95 -18.35 -2.17
CA THR A 171 20.73 -17.11 -2.10
C THR A 171 21.55 -16.90 -3.37
N TYR A 172 21.82 -15.63 -3.67
CA TYR A 172 22.70 -15.17 -4.73
C TYR A 172 23.33 -13.84 -4.34
N THR A 173 24.58 -13.61 -4.71
CA THR A 173 25.26 -12.34 -4.46
C THR A 173 25.56 -11.66 -5.79
N ILE A 174 25.09 -10.43 -5.94
CA ILE A 174 25.48 -9.53 -7.02
C ILE A 174 26.70 -8.77 -6.53
N SER A 175 27.87 -9.12 -7.05
CA SER A 175 29.12 -8.50 -6.63
C SER A 175 29.38 -7.17 -7.31
N ASP A 176 30.14 -6.29 -6.63
CA ASP A 176 30.66 -5.04 -7.15
C ASP A 176 29.52 -4.13 -7.69
N VAL A 177 28.53 -3.90 -6.83
CA VAL A 177 27.46 -2.93 -7.09
C VAL A 177 27.90 -1.55 -6.61
N LEU A 178 27.47 -0.50 -7.30
CA LEU A 178 27.92 0.87 -7.05
C LEU A 178 26.90 1.69 -6.27
N ASP A 179 27.39 2.68 -5.56
CA ASP A 179 26.54 3.67 -4.88
C ASP A 179 25.55 4.32 -5.85
N GLY A 180 24.30 4.43 -5.42
CA GLY A 180 23.22 5.01 -6.22
C GLY A 180 22.57 4.06 -7.22
N GLU A 181 23.12 2.86 -7.47
CA GLU A 181 22.46 1.88 -8.35
C GLU A 181 21.17 1.34 -7.72
N VAL A 182 20.18 1.14 -8.57
CA VAL A 182 18.94 0.40 -8.20
C VAL A 182 18.97 -0.93 -8.93
N TRP A 183 19.11 -2.00 -8.18
CA TRP A 183 19.10 -3.35 -8.71
C TRP A 183 17.72 -3.98 -8.56
N THR A 184 17.21 -4.55 -9.66
CA THR A 184 16.00 -5.36 -9.67
C THR A 184 16.39 -6.80 -9.96
N VAL A 185 15.95 -7.72 -9.11
CA VAL A 185 16.12 -9.16 -9.29
C VAL A 185 14.78 -9.79 -9.57
N SER A 186 14.77 -10.68 -10.56
CA SER A 186 13.62 -11.49 -10.93
C SER A 186 14.00 -12.96 -10.85
N LEU A 187 13.20 -13.75 -10.14
CA LEU A 187 13.41 -15.17 -9.92
C LEU A 187 12.24 -15.97 -10.50
N THR A 188 12.56 -17.04 -11.21
CA THR A 188 11.57 -17.97 -11.75
C THR A 188 11.99 -19.39 -11.42
N ALA A 189 11.22 -20.07 -10.57
CA ALA A 189 11.39 -21.51 -10.35
C ALA A 189 10.91 -22.29 -11.57
N VAL A 190 11.62 -23.36 -11.90
CA VAL A 190 11.30 -24.23 -13.04
C VAL A 190 11.35 -25.68 -12.59
N ASN A 191 10.40 -26.50 -13.02
CA ASN A 191 10.39 -27.95 -12.86
C ASN A 191 10.04 -28.64 -14.21
N GLY A 192 9.84 -29.96 -14.20
CA GLY A 192 9.50 -30.73 -15.40
C GLY A 192 8.15 -30.36 -16.03
N GLU A 193 7.26 -29.70 -15.29
CA GLU A 193 5.94 -29.28 -15.76
C GLU A 193 5.93 -27.84 -16.29
N GLY A 194 6.97 -27.06 -16.01
CA GLY A 194 7.13 -25.71 -16.53
C GLY A 194 7.58 -24.66 -15.50
N PRO A 195 7.68 -23.39 -15.93
CA PRO A 195 8.08 -22.30 -15.06
C PRO A 195 6.93 -21.79 -14.19
N ALA A 196 7.28 -21.34 -13.00
CA ALA A 196 6.42 -20.54 -12.13
C ALA A 196 6.23 -19.12 -12.66
N LEU A 197 5.35 -18.35 -12.03
CA LEU A 197 5.33 -16.91 -12.20
C LEU A 197 6.65 -16.29 -11.70
N VAL A 198 7.04 -15.21 -12.36
CA VAL A 198 8.19 -14.41 -11.95
C VAL A 198 7.90 -13.71 -10.64
N SER A 199 8.80 -13.84 -9.70
CA SER A 199 8.80 -13.06 -8.46
C SER A 199 9.98 -12.09 -8.49
N SER A 200 9.77 -10.85 -8.07
CA SER A 200 10.80 -9.80 -8.18
C SER A 200 10.94 -9.00 -6.90
N SER A 201 12.12 -8.46 -6.69
CA SER A 201 12.46 -7.51 -5.63
C SER A 201 13.48 -6.50 -6.13
N SER A 202 13.56 -5.33 -5.51
CA SER A 202 14.53 -4.28 -5.87
C SER A 202 15.22 -3.75 -4.63
N LEU A 203 16.47 -3.30 -4.82
CA LEU A 203 17.30 -2.70 -3.78
C LEU A 203 18.07 -1.52 -4.38
N ARG A 204 18.03 -0.37 -3.70
CA ARG A 204 18.98 0.71 -3.96
C ARG A 204 20.25 0.47 -3.15
N ILE A 205 21.40 0.64 -3.81
CA ILE A 205 22.73 0.51 -3.23
C ILE A 205 23.22 1.87 -2.73
N GLY A 206 24.01 1.87 -1.69
CA GLY A 206 24.66 3.06 -1.16
C GLY A 206 23.99 3.57 0.11
N LYS A 207 23.79 4.86 0.20
CA LYS A 207 23.25 5.50 1.41
C LYS A 207 21.89 4.93 1.78
N THR A 208 21.80 4.30 2.93
CA THR A 208 20.55 3.73 3.48
C THR A 208 20.21 4.31 4.86
N ALA A 209 21.06 5.21 5.38
CA ALA A 209 20.85 5.83 6.68
C ALA A 209 19.53 6.62 6.73
N ILE A 210 18.84 6.52 7.86
CA ILE A 210 17.63 7.28 8.16
C ILE A 210 18.00 8.34 9.19
N GLY A 211 17.61 9.60 8.92
CA GLY A 211 17.69 10.70 9.86
C GLY A 211 16.30 11.07 10.36
N PHE A 212 16.12 11.16 11.68
CA PHE A 212 14.92 11.68 12.31
C PHE A 212 15.10 13.16 12.60
N LEU A 213 14.38 13.99 11.87
CA LEU A 213 14.42 15.45 12.03
C LEU A 213 13.65 15.87 13.30
N SER A 214 14.22 16.74 14.10
CA SER A 214 13.55 17.26 15.30
C SER A 214 13.91 18.73 15.56
N VAL A 215 12.98 19.44 16.16
CA VAL A 215 13.20 20.79 16.71
C VAL A 215 13.92 20.75 18.06
N TYR A 216 14.00 19.58 18.67
CA TYR A 216 14.71 19.37 19.94
C TYR A 216 16.19 19.08 19.69
N ALA A 217 17.04 19.53 20.62
CA ALA A 217 18.48 19.39 20.47
C ALA A 217 18.99 17.95 20.69
N THR A 218 18.28 17.14 21.46
CA THR A 218 18.65 15.76 21.78
C THR A 218 17.41 14.87 21.90
N PRO A 219 17.58 13.53 21.74
CA PRO A 219 16.49 12.58 21.96
C PRO A 219 15.89 12.66 23.37
N GLU A 220 16.72 12.90 24.40
CA GLU A 220 16.27 12.99 25.77
C GLU A 220 15.39 14.22 25.98
N ALA A 221 15.74 15.35 25.36
CA ALA A 221 14.93 16.57 25.41
C ALA A 221 13.58 16.34 24.69
N LEU A 222 13.58 15.69 23.54
CA LEU A 222 12.33 15.33 22.85
C LEU A 222 11.44 14.45 23.73
N VAL A 223 11.99 13.41 24.36
CA VAL A 223 11.22 12.49 25.21
C VAL A 223 10.72 13.18 26.48
N ALA A 224 11.50 14.10 27.06
CA ALA A 224 11.11 14.79 28.29
C ALA A 224 10.05 15.90 28.04
N ASP A 225 10.31 16.73 27.04
CA ASP A 225 9.63 18.03 26.90
C ASP A 225 8.83 18.12 25.57
N GLY A 226 9.03 17.17 24.64
CA GLY A 226 8.39 17.17 23.35
C GLY A 226 6.98 16.58 23.37
N ASP A 227 6.34 16.64 22.21
CA ASP A 227 5.09 15.97 21.95
C ASP A 227 5.24 14.46 22.08
N ASP A 228 4.18 13.78 22.52
CA ASP A 228 4.23 12.34 22.77
C ASP A 228 4.27 11.51 21.48
N ASP A 229 3.65 11.98 20.40
CA ASP A 229 3.73 11.36 19.09
C ASP A 229 5.13 11.45 18.49
N GLU A 230 5.75 12.63 18.54
CA GLU A 230 7.12 12.85 18.09
C GLU A 230 8.10 11.99 18.91
N ALA A 231 7.95 11.96 20.23
CA ALA A 231 8.78 11.16 21.12
C ALA A 231 8.65 9.65 20.85
N SER A 232 7.42 9.16 20.73
CA SER A 232 7.14 7.74 20.45
C SER A 232 7.63 7.32 19.07
N ALA A 233 7.49 8.18 18.06
CA ALA A 233 8.01 7.95 16.71
C ALA A 233 9.54 7.79 16.72
N TRP A 234 10.25 8.65 17.45
CA TRP A 234 11.71 8.51 17.59
C TRP A 234 12.10 7.21 18.29
N LEU A 235 11.46 6.89 19.42
CA LEU A 235 11.76 5.67 20.17
C LEU A 235 11.52 4.42 19.33
N TRP A 236 10.39 4.36 18.64
CA TRP A 236 10.07 3.28 17.70
C TRP A 236 11.08 3.19 16.55
N LEU A 237 11.46 4.34 15.97
CA LEU A 237 12.41 4.37 14.86
C LEU A 237 13.77 3.85 15.30
N HIS A 238 14.27 4.30 16.45
CA HIS A 238 15.58 3.89 16.97
C HIS A 238 15.61 2.40 17.37
N GLU A 239 14.50 1.87 17.89
CA GLU A 239 14.37 0.46 18.19
C GLU A 239 14.32 -0.39 16.90
N THR A 240 13.55 0.06 15.89
CA THR A 240 13.37 -0.66 14.61
C THR A 240 14.61 -0.56 13.73
N TYR A 241 15.28 0.58 13.76
CA TYR A 241 16.48 0.91 12.97
C TYR A 241 17.57 1.46 13.90
N PRO A 242 18.36 0.60 14.56
CA PRO A 242 19.39 1.04 15.53
C PRO A 242 20.46 1.96 14.94
N THR A 243 20.60 2.00 13.61
CA THR A 243 21.51 2.91 12.90
C THR A 243 20.88 4.24 12.51
N ALA A 244 19.59 4.42 12.77
CA ALA A 244 18.92 5.70 12.57
C ALA A 244 19.55 6.77 13.48
N GLN A 245 19.67 7.98 12.95
CA GLN A 245 20.29 9.09 13.66
C GLN A 245 19.25 10.17 13.99
N PHE A 246 19.34 10.71 15.18
CA PHE A 246 18.59 11.90 15.57
C PHE A 246 19.29 13.13 14.99
N VAL A 247 18.54 13.96 14.27
CA VAL A 247 19.06 15.09 13.50
C VAL A 247 18.32 16.37 13.93
N PRO A 248 18.84 17.11 14.91
CA PRO A 248 18.28 18.41 15.26
C PRO A 248 18.34 19.38 14.06
N PHE A 249 17.28 20.11 13.79
CA PHE A 249 17.32 21.14 12.73
C PHE A 249 18.44 22.16 12.94
N THR A 250 18.73 22.48 14.21
CA THR A 250 19.86 23.38 14.58
C THR A 250 21.22 22.86 14.18
N SER A 251 21.38 21.56 13.95
CA SER A 251 22.63 20.94 13.51
C SER A 251 22.86 21.01 11.99
N ILE A 252 21.82 21.36 11.23
CA ILE A 252 21.87 21.41 9.77
C ILE A 252 22.28 22.81 9.33
N THR A 253 23.55 22.97 9.06
CA THR A 253 24.19 24.23 8.67
C THR A 253 24.74 24.22 7.22
N SER A 254 24.74 23.03 6.62
CA SER A 254 25.16 22.81 5.24
C SER A 254 24.49 21.56 4.67
N THR A 255 24.52 21.41 3.35
CA THR A 255 24.02 20.18 2.68
C THR A 255 24.83 18.93 3.11
N ALA A 256 26.09 19.09 3.49
CA ALA A 256 26.92 17.99 3.97
C ALA A 256 26.38 17.33 5.25
N ASP A 257 25.64 18.08 6.08
CA ASP A 257 25.07 17.56 7.34
C ASP A 257 23.92 16.58 7.09
N VAL A 258 23.25 16.67 5.94
CA VAL A 258 22.16 15.78 5.52
C VAL A 258 22.57 14.79 4.42
N GLU A 259 23.72 14.98 3.82
CA GLU A 259 24.25 14.11 2.76
C GLU A 259 24.35 12.62 3.17
N PRO A 260 24.71 12.24 4.41
CA PRO A 260 24.79 10.83 4.80
C PRO A 260 23.46 10.07 4.73
N PHE A 261 22.34 10.78 4.77
CA PHE A 261 21.02 10.16 4.84
C PHE A 261 20.46 9.83 3.46
N ARG A 262 19.76 8.71 3.38
CA ARG A 262 18.91 8.36 2.24
C ARG A 262 17.48 8.85 2.44
N VAL A 263 16.98 8.76 3.68
CA VAL A 263 15.64 9.20 4.08
C VAL A 263 15.76 10.12 5.27
N LEU A 264 15.12 11.26 5.20
CA LEU A 264 14.84 12.11 6.37
C LEU A 264 13.37 11.94 6.73
N PHE A 265 13.11 11.62 7.98
CA PHE A 265 11.78 11.46 8.55
C PHE A 265 11.51 12.61 9.52
N TRP A 266 10.46 13.36 9.29
CA TRP A 266 9.94 14.37 10.20
C TRP A 266 8.49 14.09 10.52
N LEU A 267 8.21 13.84 11.79
CA LEU A 267 6.90 13.89 12.38
C LEU A 267 6.79 15.20 13.14
N ARG A 268 5.70 15.91 12.96
CA ARG A 268 5.36 17.11 13.68
C ARG A 268 3.92 16.98 14.12
N ASP A 269 3.70 17.03 15.42
CA ASP A 269 2.38 17.10 15.97
C ASP A 269 2.18 18.43 16.70
N LEU A 270 0.99 19.00 16.59
CA LEU A 270 0.67 20.31 17.14
C LEU A 270 -0.71 20.24 17.80
N GLU A 271 -0.74 19.72 19.01
CA GLU A 271 -1.97 19.65 19.79
C GLU A 271 -2.51 21.04 20.13
N GLY A 272 -3.79 21.23 19.94
CA GLY A 272 -4.52 22.40 20.41
C GLY A 272 -4.12 23.74 19.79
N VAL A 273 -3.31 23.76 18.74
CA VAL A 273 -2.93 25.01 18.04
C VAL A 273 -3.98 25.43 17.03
N GLY A 274 -4.03 26.74 16.76
CA GLY A 274 -4.91 27.28 15.72
C GLY A 274 -4.42 26.98 14.31
N GLU A 275 -5.35 26.94 13.36
CA GLU A 275 -5.08 26.63 11.94
C GLU A 275 -3.93 27.47 11.35
N GLY A 276 -3.84 28.75 11.70
CA GLY A 276 -2.78 29.62 11.22
C GLY A 276 -1.37 29.20 11.63
N ASP A 277 -1.23 28.56 12.78
CA ASP A 277 0.07 28.23 13.35
C ASP A 277 0.67 26.95 12.73
N VAL A 278 -0.17 26.07 12.20
CA VAL A 278 0.30 24.86 11.51
C VAL A 278 1.14 25.19 10.28
N TRP A 279 0.77 26.25 9.56
CA TRP A 279 1.48 26.70 8.37
C TRP A 279 2.84 27.31 8.66
N ASN A 280 3.06 27.75 9.91
CA ASN A 280 4.31 28.34 10.31
C ASN A 280 5.30 27.24 10.72
N ILE A 281 6.55 27.40 10.34
CA ILE A 281 7.63 26.52 10.79
C ILE A 281 8.54 27.29 11.75
N PRO A 282 9.16 26.61 12.74
CA PRO A 282 10.14 27.22 13.63
C PRO A 282 11.32 27.82 12.87
N ALA A 283 11.94 28.84 13.44
CA ALA A 283 13.07 29.54 12.82
C ALA A 283 14.26 28.63 12.48
N ASP A 284 14.50 27.61 13.32
CA ASP A 284 15.57 26.63 13.08
C ASP A 284 15.26 25.73 11.89
N VAL A 285 13.99 25.36 11.71
CA VAL A 285 13.51 24.61 10.54
C VAL A 285 13.66 25.47 9.30
N GLU A 286 13.25 26.74 9.36
CA GLU A 286 13.41 27.69 8.25
C GLU A 286 14.88 27.86 7.86
N ALA A 287 15.80 27.98 8.82
CA ALA A 287 17.23 28.08 8.57
C ALA A 287 17.83 26.85 7.94
N ALA A 288 17.37 25.64 8.29
CA ALA A 288 17.81 24.37 7.71
C ALA A 288 17.22 24.09 6.32
N THR A 289 16.08 24.70 6.01
CA THR A 289 15.29 24.41 4.77
C THR A 289 16.10 24.52 3.48
N PRO A 290 16.97 25.50 3.23
CA PRO A 290 17.76 25.56 2.01
C PRO A 290 18.64 24.32 1.78
N PHE A 291 19.20 23.76 2.84
CA PHE A 291 20.11 22.61 2.77
C PHE A 291 19.35 21.31 2.57
N ILE A 292 18.22 21.13 3.26
CA ILE A 292 17.33 19.98 3.07
C ILE A 292 16.72 20.03 1.66
N LYS A 293 16.32 21.20 1.18
CA LYS A 293 15.81 21.40 -0.18
C LYS A 293 16.84 21.00 -1.23
N GLN A 294 18.09 21.40 -1.07
CA GLN A 294 19.15 21.02 -2.01
C GLN A 294 19.35 19.49 -2.00
N TRP A 295 19.44 18.88 -0.82
CA TRP A 295 19.57 17.45 -0.68
C TRP A 295 18.39 16.68 -1.29
N TYR A 296 17.16 17.17 -1.10
CA TYR A 296 15.96 16.61 -1.70
C TYR A 296 15.97 16.78 -3.23
N THR A 297 16.41 17.92 -3.72
CA THR A 297 16.58 18.18 -5.16
C THR A 297 17.58 17.20 -5.79
N ASP A 298 18.63 16.85 -5.07
CA ASP A 298 19.69 15.95 -5.54
C ASP A 298 19.33 14.46 -5.43
N GLY A 299 18.18 14.12 -4.84
CA GLY A 299 17.66 12.77 -4.82
C GLY A 299 17.44 12.15 -3.44
N GLY A 300 17.64 12.89 -2.35
CA GLY A 300 17.25 12.47 -1.00
C GLY A 300 15.73 12.30 -0.88
N SER A 301 15.26 11.42 -0.02
CA SER A 301 13.84 11.14 0.13
C SER A 301 13.31 11.60 1.49
N LEU A 302 12.10 12.16 1.51
CA LEU A 302 11.46 12.70 2.71
C LEU A 302 10.21 11.92 3.08
N LEU A 303 10.10 11.54 4.36
CA LEU A 303 8.85 11.12 4.98
C LEU A 303 8.37 12.25 5.88
N LEU A 304 7.23 12.83 5.55
CA LEU A 304 6.58 13.87 6.33
C LEU A 304 5.28 13.32 6.93
N TRP A 305 5.16 13.41 8.25
CA TRP A 305 4.06 12.79 8.97
C TRP A 305 3.28 13.82 9.79
N SER A 306 1.96 13.66 9.85
CA SER A 306 1.06 14.60 10.52
C SER A 306 1.25 16.03 10.01
N HIS A 307 1.37 17.02 10.86
CA HIS A 307 1.54 18.43 10.51
C HIS A 307 2.87 18.76 9.81
N ALA A 308 3.86 17.85 9.84
CA ALA A 308 5.07 18.02 9.03
C ALA A 308 4.80 18.08 7.54
N THR A 309 3.64 17.62 7.06
CA THR A 309 3.27 17.64 5.63
C THR A 309 3.23 19.05 5.04
N VAL A 310 3.03 20.10 5.85
CA VAL A 310 3.13 21.50 5.39
C VAL A 310 4.53 21.86 4.87
N TYR A 311 5.54 21.11 5.28
CA TYR A 311 6.92 21.34 4.86
C TYR A 311 7.12 21.16 3.36
N ALA A 312 6.26 20.37 2.70
CA ALA A 312 6.24 20.28 1.25
C ALA A 312 6.09 21.67 0.57
N GLY A 313 5.32 22.56 1.19
CA GLY A 313 5.16 23.96 0.74
C GLY A 313 6.41 24.79 1.00
N HIS A 314 7.02 24.64 2.17
CA HIS A 314 8.25 25.39 2.51
C HIS A 314 9.45 24.94 1.66
N LEU A 315 9.52 23.68 1.28
CA LEU A 315 10.49 23.18 0.32
C LEU A 315 10.21 23.70 -1.11
N GLY A 316 9.02 24.20 -1.37
CA GLY A 316 8.58 24.63 -2.70
C GLY A 316 8.25 23.45 -3.63
N ARG A 317 7.99 22.26 -3.07
CA ARG A 317 7.55 21.11 -3.86
C ARG A 317 6.12 21.30 -4.38
N ILE A 318 5.29 21.92 -3.58
CA ILE A 318 4.01 22.55 -3.92
C ILE A 318 4.11 23.99 -3.44
N SER A 319 3.47 24.92 -4.13
CA SER A 319 3.41 26.31 -3.66
C SER A 319 2.72 26.37 -2.30
N LEU A 320 3.38 26.98 -1.31
CA LEU A 320 2.80 27.16 0.01
C LEU A 320 1.53 28.00 -0.03
N ASP A 321 1.49 29.01 -0.91
CA ASP A 321 0.30 29.84 -1.11
C ASP A 321 -0.86 29.03 -1.71
N ASP A 322 -0.56 28.11 -2.63
CA ASP A 322 -1.57 27.19 -3.16
C ASP A 322 -2.09 26.24 -2.10
N MET A 323 -1.21 25.71 -1.24
CA MET A 323 -1.62 24.84 -0.13
C MET A 323 -2.52 25.60 0.85
N LYS A 324 -2.16 26.86 1.19
CA LYS A 324 -2.93 27.72 2.10
C LYS A 324 -4.23 28.24 1.48
N ALA A 325 -4.22 28.61 0.21
CA ALA A 325 -5.36 29.26 -0.46
C ALA A 325 -6.58 28.36 -0.57
N ASN A 326 -6.40 27.08 -0.46
CA ASN A 326 -7.47 26.09 -0.59
C ASN A 326 -8.01 25.59 0.75
N ASP A 327 -7.60 26.22 1.83
CA ASP A 327 -8.26 26.38 3.11
C ASP A 327 -8.79 25.10 3.75
N HIS A 328 -7.98 24.07 3.80
CA HIS A 328 -8.40 22.85 4.50
C HIS A 328 -7.21 22.08 5.07
N ALA A 329 -6.52 22.70 6.03
CA ALA A 329 -5.82 21.93 7.01
C ALA A 329 -6.85 21.59 8.09
N PHE A 330 -7.33 20.37 8.10
CA PHE A 330 -8.15 19.85 9.17
C PHE A 330 -7.28 19.24 10.24
N GLY A 331 -7.77 19.30 11.44
CA GLY A 331 -7.19 18.50 12.45
C GLY A 331 -6.59 19.29 13.56
N PHE A 332 -7.33 20.29 13.95
CA PHE A 332 -7.01 21.04 15.13
C PHE A 332 -7.94 20.64 16.24
N GLY A 333 -7.38 20.13 17.28
CA GLY A 333 -8.07 19.81 18.50
C GLY A 333 -8.58 18.39 18.58
N PHE A 334 -9.16 18.12 19.72
CA PHE A 334 -9.63 16.80 20.09
C PHE A 334 -10.72 16.32 19.15
N GLY A 335 -10.40 15.32 18.37
CA GLY A 335 -11.33 14.63 17.53
C GLY A 335 -11.54 13.22 18.02
N GLY A 336 -12.63 12.64 17.59
CA GLY A 336 -13.01 11.28 17.94
C GLY A 336 -13.68 11.19 19.29
N ILE A 337 -14.47 10.18 19.41
CA ILE A 337 -15.13 9.76 20.62
C ILE A 337 -14.58 8.39 20.99
N ASN A 338 -14.67 8.03 22.26
CA ASN A 338 -14.12 6.78 22.81
C ASN A 338 -14.44 5.51 21.98
N ASN A 339 -15.48 5.51 21.19
CA ASN A 339 -15.90 4.37 20.39
C ASN A 339 -15.67 4.54 18.89
N ASP A 340 -15.04 5.61 18.45
CA ASP A 340 -14.73 5.83 17.03
C ASP A 340 -13.64 4.91 16.54
N VAL A 341 -13.80 4.46 15.31
CA VAL A 341 -12.75 3.79 14.55
C VAL A 341 -12.39 4.69 13.37
N TRP A 342 -11.14 5.14 13.34
CA TRP A 342 -10.68 6.00 12.25
C TRP A 342 -9.99 5.18 11.18
N LYS A 343 -10.41 5.40 9.95
CA LYS A 343 -9.97 4.63 8.80
C LYS A 343 -9.47 5.57 7.70
N MET A 344 -8.57 5.07 6.91
CA MET A 344 -8.11 5.69 5.69
C MET A 344 -8.64 4.90 4.49
N SER A 345 -9.16 5.61 3.51
CA SER A 345 -9.46 5.04 2.21
C SER A 345 -8.20 4.97 1.35
N VAL A 346 -7.92 3.78 0.82
CA VAL A 346 -6.83 3.54 -0.15
C VAL A 346 -7.34 3.37 -1.57
N GLU A 347 -8.60 3.68 -1.79
CA GLU A 347 -9.27 3.64 -3.06
C GLU A 347 -9.86 5.01 -3.35
N LEU A 348 -9.38 5.65 -4.42
CA LEU A 348 -9.90 6.95 -4.86
C LEU A 348 -11.11 6.75 -5.76
N TYR A 349 -12.11 7.62 -5.61
CA TYR A 349 -13.35 7.63 -6.40
C TYR A 349 -14.15 6.32 -6.32
N PRO A 350 -14.45 5.80 -5.11
CA PRO A 350 -15.24 4.58 -4.96
C PRO A 350 -16.62 4.78 -5.60
N GLY A 351 -17.09 3.78 -6.35
CA GLY A 351 -18.34 3.86 -7.09
C GLY A 351 -18.33 4.78 -8.31
N GLY A 352 -17.25 5.52 -8.56
CA GLY A 352 -17.08 6.38 -9.72
C GLY A 352 -16.64 5.62 -10.97
N LYS A 353 -16.81 6.26 -12.15
CA LYS A 353 -16.29 5.72 -13.41
C LYS A 353 -14.76 5.73 -13.48
N PHE A 354 -14.13 6.61 -12.74
CA PHE A 354 -12.69 6.77 -12.63
C PHE A 354 -12.22 6.37 -11.23
N LYS A 355 -12.08 5.07 -11.03
CA LYS A 355 -11.65 4.50 -9.76
C LYS A 355 -10.15 4.21 -9.78
N LYS A 356 -9.45 4.56 -8.71
CA LYS A 356 -8.05 4.23 -8.46
C LYS A 356 -7.93 3.42 -7.19
N ASP A 357 -7.40 2.22 -7.30
CA ASP A 357 -7.12 1.31 -6.19
C ASP A 357 -5.62 1.31 -5.90
N HIS A 358 -5.25 1.88 -4.77
CA HIS A 358 -3.88 1.95 -4.28
C HIS A 358 -3.55 0.90 -3.21
N SER A 359 -4.47 -0.01 -2.92
CA SER A 359 -4.28 -1.03 -1.87
C SER A 359 -3.06 -1.93 -2.09
N THR A 360 -2.53 -1.99 -3.32
CA THR A 360 -1.31 -2.74 -3.66
C THR A 360 -0.05 -1.88 -3.62
N HIS A 361 -0.15 -0.60 -3.27
CA HIS A 361 1.04 0.24 -3.13
C HIS A 361 1.97 -0.31 -2.04
N PRO A 362 3.31 -0.27 -2.21
CA PRO A 362 4.25 -0.86 -1.26
C PRO A 362 4.06 -0.40 0.19
N ILE A 363 3.65 0.85 0.42
CA ILE A 363 3.40 1.36 1.79
C ILE A 363 2.26 0.64 2.52
N TYR A 364 1.33 0.02 1.80
CA TYR A 364 0.19 -0.71 2.37
C TYR A 364 0.42 -2.22 2.48
N LYS A 365 1.62 -2.69 2.17
CA LYS A 365 1.95 -4.11 2.23
C LYS A 365 1.78 -4.66 3.65
N GLY A 366 1.00 -5.74 3.76
CA GLY A 366 0.77 -6.43 5.04
C GLY A 366 -0.27 -5.76 5.96
N LEU A 367 -0.84 -4.61 5.57
CA LEU A 367 -1.96 -4.02 6.27
C LEU A 367 -3.26 -4.73 5.92
N GLU A 368 -4.14 -4.87 6.90
CA GLU A 368 -5.46 -5.45 6.67
C GLU A 368 -6.36 -4.42 5.95
N VAL A 369 -6.75 -4.76 4.74
CA VAL A 369 -7.65 -3.94 3.93
C VAL A 369 -9.07 -4.47 4.06
N GLU A 370 -9.93 -3.71 4.68
CA GLU A 370 -11.36 -3.95 4.76
C GLU A 370 -12.05 -3.40 3.50
N THR A 371 -12.97 -4.17 2.92
CA THR A 371 -13.82 -3.68 1.84
C THR A 371 -15.21 -3.39 2.39
N ASN A 372 -15.59 -2.13 2.40
CA ASN A 372 -16.91 -1.68 2.83
C ASN A 372 -17.65 -1.10 1.61
N ALA A 373 -18.72 -1.79 1.18
CA ALA A 373 -19.45 -1.47 -0.05
C ALA A 373 -18.50 -1.35 -1.26
N ASP A 374 -18.21 -0.12 -1.68
CA ASP A 374 -17.38 0.16 -2.86
C ASP A 374 -15.99 0.72 -2.49
N THR A 375 -15.62 0.74 -1.19
CA THR A 375 -14.42 1.41 -0.70
C THR A 375 -13.51 0.45 0.04
N LYS A 376 -12.21 0.54 -0.21
CA LYS A 376 -11.16 -0.16 0.53
C LYS A 376 -10.59 0.73 1.62
N LEU A 377 -10.67 0.27 2.86
CA LEU A 377 -10.33 1.01 4.06
C LEU A 377 -9.26 0.29 4.87
N ILE A 378 -8.40 1.05 5.53
CA ILE A 378 -7.45 0.57 6.53
C ILE A 378 -7.72 1.33 7.83
N ALA A 379 -7.89 0.60 8.94
CA ALA A 379 -8.10 1.19 10.25
C ALA A 379 -6.77 1.54 10.91
N PHE A 380 -6.69 2.73 11.50
CA PHE A 380 -5.49 3.22 12.20
C PHE A 380 -5.75 3.57 13.66
N LYS A 381 -6.96 4.04 14.01
CA LYS A 381 -7.36 4.27 15.39
C LYS A 381 -8.57 3.41 15.74
N GLY A 382 -8.47 2.68 16.83
CA GLY A 382 -9.56 1.88 17.40
C GLY A 382 -10.39 2.62 18.43
N PRO A 383 -11.51 2.00 18.88
CA PRO A 383 -12.29 2.51 19.99
C PRO A 383 -11.50 2.43 21.29
N GLY A 384 -11.76 3.33 22.22
CA GLY A 384 -11.25 3.28 23.59
C GLY A 384 -10.64 4.56 24.07
N TRP A 385 -10.15 5.43 23.21
CA TRP A 385 -9.53 6.66 23.62
C TRP A 385 -9.83 7.83 22.68
N THR A 386 -9.89 9.03 23.21
CA THR A 386 -10.02 10.27 22.44
C THR A 386 -8.62 10.72 22.02
N GLU A 387 -8.41 10.87 20.73
CA GLU A 387 -7.18 11.34 20.15
C GLU A 387 -7.40 12.62 19.35
N ASP A 388 -6.32 13.29 19.04
CA ASP A 388 -6.36 14.47 18.22
C ASP A 388 -6.66 14.16 16.76
N HIS A 389 -7.35 15.07 16.13
CA HIS A 389 -7.64 15.04 14.71
C HIS A 389 -6.45 15.51 13.86
N ASN A 390 -5.28 14.94 14.02
CA ASN A 390 -4.06 15.37 13.35
C ASN A 390 -4.04 15.02 11.87
N CYS A 391 -5.11 15.38 11.20
CA CYS A 391 -5.37 15.12 9.81
C CYS A 391 -5.06 16.38 9.00
N LEU A 392 -4.14 16.28 8.08
CA LEU A 392 -3.82 17.35 7.16
C LEU A 392 -4.13 16.91 5.73
N TYR A 393 -5.07 17.55 5.08
CA TYR A 393 -5.34 17.33 3.68
C TYR A 393 -5.24 18.63 2.86
N PHE A 394 -4.96 18.47 1.58
CA PHE A 394 -4.84 19.59 0.66
C PHE A 394 -5.91 19.49 -0.42
N ASN A 395 -6.56 20.62 -0.66
CA ASN A 395 -7.38 20.83 -1.82
C ASN A 395 -6.60 21.75 -2.77
N LEU A 396 -6.17 21.25 -3.90
CA LEU A 396 -5.28 21.96 -4.82
C LEU A 396 -5.95 22.39 -6.14
N PRO A 397 -7.11 23.09 -6.11
CA PRO A 397 -7.79 23.49 -7.34
C PRO A 397 -6.97 24.46 -8.18
N SER A 398 -6.03 25.20 -7.61
CA SER A 398 -5.08 26.06 -8.34
C SER A 398 -4.18 25.24 -9.27
N LEU A 399 -3.76 24.05 -8.88
CA LEU A 399 -3.00 23.12 -9.73
C LEU A 399 -3.86 22.49 -10.83
N MET A 400 -5.17 22.62 -10.73
CA MET A 400 -6.15 22.02 -11.64
C MET A 400 -7.02 23.07 -12.34
N THR A 401 -6.53 24.31 -12.44
CA THR A 401 -7.25 25.41 -13.08
C THR A 401 -7.64 25.04 -14.51
N GLY A 402 -8.92 25.26 -14.85
CA GLY A 402 -9.49 24.97 -16.16
C GLY A 402 -9.96 23.53 -16.38
N ILE A 403 -9.70 22.62 -15.46
CA ILE A 403 -10.12 21.22 -15.55
C ILE A 403 -11.48 21.01 -14.88
N GLY A 404 -11.81 21.83 -13.87
CA GLY A 404 -13.05 21.72 -13.10
C GLY A 404 -13.16 20.38 -12.36
N ASN A 405 -14.36 19.84 -12.30
CA ASN A 405 -14.67 18.60 -11.57
C ASN A 405 -14.46 17.33 -12.43
N GLN A 406 -13.50 17.33 -13.34
CA GLN A 406 -13.19 16.17 -14.19
C GLN A 406 -12.13 15.29 -13.50
N GLU A 407 -12.56 14.32 -12.76
CA GLU A 407 -11.73 13.43 -11.91
C GLU A 407 -10.49 12.88 -12.64
N GLU A 408 -10.68 12.31 -13.81
CA GLU A 408 -9.58 11.74 -14.60
C GLU A 408 -8.60 12.81 -15.09
N ALA A 409 -9.09 13.95 -15.52
CA ALA A 409 -8.26 15.04 -15.97
C ALA A 409 -7.46 15.65 -14.80
N CYS A 410 -8.07 15.81 -13.63
CA CYS A 410 -7.41 16.27 -12.41
C CYS A 410 -6.29 15.32 -11.99
N TYR A 411 -6.57 14.02 -11.93
CA TYR A 411 -5.57 13.01 -11.59
C TYR A 411 -4.42 13.01 -12.60
N THR A 412 -4.74 13.08 -13.88
CA THR A 412 -3.74 13.14 -14.96
C THR A 412 -2.85 14.38 -14.84
N GLN A 413 -3.46 15.54 -14.57
CA GLN A 413 -2.71 16.78 -14.38
C GLN A 413 -1.74 16.68 -13.19
N LEU A 414 -2.21 16.21 -12.03
CA LEU A 414 -1.36 16.04 -10.86
C LEU A 414 -0.21 15.07 -11.12
N THR A 415 -0.51 13.90 -11.65
CA THR A 415 0.50 12.84 -11.80
C THR A 415 1.49 13.14 -12.93
N GLN A 416 1.02 13.58 -14.09
CA GLN A 416 1.88 13.80 -15.25
C GLN A 416 2.63 15.12 -15.21
N THR A 417 2.00 16.17 -14.69
CA THR A 417 2.61 17.51 -14.68
C THR A 417 3.45 17.73 -13.42
N TYR A 418 2.90 17.39 -12.26
CA TYR A 418 3.54 17.70 -10.97
C TYR A 418 4.23 16.50 -10.33
N GLY A 419 4.03 15.27 -10.85
CA GLY A 419 4.55 14.07 -10.24
C GLY A 419 3.94 13.78 -8.87
N ILE A 420 2.73 14.29 -8.60
CA ILE A 420 2.02 14.10 -7.33
C ILE A 420 0.99 13.00 -7.49
N TYR A 421 1.07 11.99 -6.63
CA TYR A 421 0.23 10.81 -6.64
C TYR A 421 -0.56 10.72 -5.34
N PRO A 422 -1.86 11.05 -5.36
CA PRO A 422 -2.74 10.78 -4.22
C PRO A 422 -2.81 9.28 -3.95
N LEU A 423 -2.57 8.84 -2.73
CA LEU A 423 -2.53 7.44 -2.34
C LEU A 423 -3.64 7.06 -1.36
N GLY A 424 -4.15 8.01 -0.60
CA GLY A 424 -5.18 7.78 0.39
C GLY A 424 -5.82 9.07 0.89
N THR A 425 -6.97 8.91 1.53
CA THR A 425 -7.73 10.01 2.12
C THR A 425 -8.47 9.56 3.36
N TRP A 426 -8.89 10.52 4.17
CA TRP A 426 -9.63 10.30 5.40
C TRP A 426 -10.94 9.56 5.14
N ASP A 427 -11.15 8.48 5.87
CA ASP A 427 -12.37 7.67 5.91
C ASP A 427 -12.99 7.45 4.51
N SER A 428 -14.28 7.57 4.35
CA SER A 428 -14.99 7.43 3.08
C SER A 428 -15.13 8.74 2.29
N GLN A 429 -14.46 9.80 2.70
CA GLN A 429 -14.62 11.13 2.11
C GLN A 429 -13.77 11.33 0.84
N ILE A 430 -13.93 10.47 -0.12
CA ILE A 430 -13.15 10.55 -1.35
C ILE A 430 -13.92 11.36 -2.38
N TRP A 431 -13.86 12.63 -2.26
CA TRP A 431 -14.58 13.47 -3.21
C TRP A 431 -13.74 13.87 -4.41
N TRP A 432 -12.40 14.06 -4.22
CA TRP A 432 -11.56 14.64 -5.28
C TRP A 432 -10.07 14.33 -5.05
N VAL A 433 -9.30 14.35 -6.12
CA VAL A 433 -7.83 14.48 -6.08
C VAL A 433 -7.36 15.62 -5.17
N SER A 434 -8.24 16.57 -4.92
CA SER A 434 -8.02 17.73 -4.06
C SER A 434 -8.02 17.43 -2.56
N GLN A 435 -8.44 16.26 -2.12
CA GLN A 435 -8.46 15.89 -0.70
C GLN A 435 -7.42 14.81 -0.41
N MET A 436 -6.16 15.18 -0.53
CA MET A 436 -5.04 14.26 -0.30
C MET A 436 -4.59 14.31 1.15
N ASN A 437 -4.84 13.23 1.90
CA ASN A 437 -4.22 13.04 3.21
C ASN A 437 -2.92 12.26 3.09
N VAL A 438 -2.90 11.21 2.27
CA VAL A 438 -1.71 10.43 1.97
C VAL A 438 -1.38 10.57 0.51
N TRP A 439 -0.16 11.02 0.23
CA TRP A 439 0.29 11.24 -1.13
C TRP A 439 1.81 11.19 -1.25
N GLU A 440 2.29 10.88 -2.43
CA GLU A 440 3.71 10.97 -2.76
C GLU A 440 3.97 11.99 -3.86
N ALA A 441 5.16 12.56 -3.86
CA ALA A 441 5.66 13.37 -4.94
C ALA A 441 6.96 12.78 -5.47
N GLN A 442 6.95 12.40 -6.73
CA GLN A 442 8.09 11.96 -7.52
C GLN A 442 8.57 13.10 -8.42
N GLN A 443 9.67 12.94 -9.14
CA GLN A 443 10.27 14.03 -9.91
C GLN A 443 9.28 14.79 -10.80
N GLY A 444 8.49 14.11 -11.63
CA GLY A 444 7.61 14.79 -12.60
C GLY A 444 8.38 15.77 -13.47
N ASN A 445 7.76 16.92 -13.76
CA ASN A 445 8.37 18.05 -14.48
C ASN A 445 9.00 19.07 -13.52
N THR A 446 9.73 18.62 -12.52
CA THR A 446 10.40 19.46 -11.53
C THR A 446 11.87 19.10 -11.41
N ASP A 447 12.66 19.97 -10.79
CA ASP A 447 14.08 19.71 -10.52
C ASP A 447 14.31 18.76 -9.32
N PHE A 448 13.27 18.45 -8.56
CA PHE A 448 13.35 17.57 -7.39
C PHE A 448 13.47 16.11 -7.83
N LYS A 449 14.66 15.52 -7.67
CA LYS A 449 14.92 14.13 -8.02
C LYS A 449 14.53 13.14 -6.91
N GLY A 450 14.45 13.64 -5.67
CA GLY A 450 14.02 12.84 -4.52
C GLY A 450 12.53 12.53 -4.53
N THR A 451 12.13 11.58 -3.70
CA THR A 451 10.72 11.25 -3.46
C THR A 451 10.29 11.79 -2.11
N LEU A 452 9.14 12.43 -2.07
CA LEU A 452 8.51 12.92 -0.85
C LEU A 452 7.25 12.10 -0.62
N LEU A 453 7.07 11.58 0.58
CA LEU A 453 5.87 10.87 1.01
C LEU A 453 5.26 11.61 2.20
N CYS A 454 4.00 11.98 2.09
CA CYS A 454 3.23 12.66 3.11
C CYS A 454 2.16 11.74 3.68
N ILE A 455 2.11 11.62 5.01
CA ILE A 455 1.09 10.90 5.78
C ILE A 455 0.43 11.93 6.71
N GLY A 456 -0.65 12.51 6.23
CA GLY A 456 -1.42 13.52 6.98
C GLY A 456 -2.81 13.02 7.36
N ASN A 457 -3.00 11.72 7.49
CA ASN A 457 -4.29 11.14 7.82
C ASN A 457 -4.47 11.05 9.35
N GLY A 458 -5.60 11.51 9.85
CA GLY A 458 -5.92 11.42 11.27
C GLY A 458 -5.98 9.98 11.77
N GLY A 459 -5.60 9.78 13.02
CA GLY A 459 -5.46 8.47 13.64
C GLY A 459 -4.20 7.70 13.26
N CYS A 460 -3.34 8.25 12.39
CA CYS A 460 -2.02 7.71 12.11
C CYS A 460 -1.02 8.22 13.15
N GLU A 461 -1.33 8.06 14.41
CA GLU A 461 -0.56 8.59 15.55
C GLU A 461 0.34 7.54 16.16
N PHE A 462 1.53 7.95 16.57
CA PHE A 462 2.52 7.08 17.20
C PHE A 462 2.26 6.88 18.68
N SER A 463 1.52 7.78 19.32
CA SER A 463 1.18 7.71 20.72
C SER A 463 -0.32 7.79 20.92
N MET A 464 -0.77 7.18 22.00
CA MET A 464 -2.12 7.28 22.53
C MET A 464 -2.03 7.66 24.00
N LYS A 465 -2.92 8.52 24.47
CA LYS A 465 -2.95 8.90 25.89
C LYS A 465 -3.30 7.70 26.78
N ASN A 466 -2.66 7.62 27.90
CA ASN A 466 -3.00 6.65 28.94
C ASN A 466 -4.43 6.87 29.47
N THR A 467 -5.00 5.86 30.12
CA THR A 467 -6.36 5.94 30.68
C THR A 467 -6.56 7.07 31.71
N ASP A 468 -5.49 7.61 32.28
CA ASP A 468 -5.51 8.77 33.17
C ASP A 468 -5.35 10.12 32.45
N GLY A 469 -5.27 10.10 31.10
CA GLY A 469 -5.11 11.28 30.25
C GLY A 469 -3.67 11.75 30.09
N THR A 470 -2.69 11.05 30.69
CA THR A 470 -1.27 11.39 30.49
C THR A 470 -0.77 10.86 29.15
N PRO A 471 0.20 11.56 28.51
CA PRO A 471 0.82 11.08 27.27
C PRO A 471 1.50 9.71 27.43
N ASP A 472 1.28 8.80 26.49
CA ASP A 472 2.01 7.54 26.40
C ASP A 472 3.20 7.69 25.45
N LYS A 473 4.33 8.12 25.95
CA LYS A 473 5.58 8.30 25.22
C LYS A 473 6.36 6.99 25.06
N SER A 474 5.68 5.87 24.90
CA SER A 474 6.33 4.57 24.66
C SER A 474 6.57 4.33 23.17
N ALA A 475 7.57 3.51 22.85
CA ALA A 475 7.82 3.08 21.46
C ALA A 475 6.66 2.27 20.86
N HIS A 476 5.83 1.68 21.71
CA HIS A 476 4.68 0.84 21.35
C HIS A 476 3.48 1.19 22.24
N PRO A 477 2.76 2.27 21.94
CA PRO A 477 1.56 2.68 22.67
C PRO A 477 0.53 1.54 22.70
N LYS A 478 -0.14 1.34 23.83
CA LYS A 478 -0.96 0.14 24.08
C LYS A 478 -2.45 0.35 23.95
N ASN A 479 -2.89 1.61 23.92
CA ASN A 479 -4.32 1.93 23.97
C ASN A 479 -5.02 1.76 22.60
N ASN A 480 -4.27 1.80 21.51
CA ASN A 480 -4.80 1.66 20.17
C ASN A 480 -4.66 0.22 19.66
N ILE A 481 -5.79 -0.46 19.43
CA ILE A 481 -5.80 -1.83 18.90
C ILE A 481 -5.25 -1.91 17.46
N TYR A 482 -5.16 -0.78 16.74
CA TYR A 482 -4.60 -0.68 15.39
C TYR A 482 -3.21 -0.05 15.36
N GLN A 483 -2.54 0.07 16.49
CA GLN A 483 -1.19 0.66 16.54
C GLN A 483 -0.21 -0.07 15.62
N ASP A 484 -0.31 -1.39 15.52
CA ASP A 484 0.53 -2.18 14.61
C ASP A 484 0.36 -1.76 13.14
N ASN A 485 -0.82 -1.26 12.74
CA ASN A 485 -1.03 -0.73 11.40
C ASN A 485 -0.28 0.58 11.18
N VAL A 486 -0.26 1.48 12.18
CA VAL A 486 0.51 2.74 12.12
C VAL A 486 2.00 2.43 11.97
N LEU A 487 2.52 1.54 12.83
CA LEU A 487 3.94 1.16 12.81
C LEU A 487 4.32 0.43 11.52
N THR A 488 3.42 -0.41 10.99
CA THR A 488 3.61 -1.11 9.70
C THR A 488 3.61 -0.11 8.54
N LEU A 489 2.69 0.85 8.53
CA LEU A 489 2.66 1.92 7.52
C LEU A 489 3.96 2.72 7.54
N ALA A 490 4.44 3.11 8.72
CA ALA A 490 5.67 3.85 8.87
C ALA A 490 6.90 3.05 8.40
N LYS A 491 7.00 1.79 8.82
CA LYS A 491 8.08 0.89 8.36
C LYS A 491 8.07 0.72 6.85
N ASN A 492 6.92 0.42 6.27
CA ASN A 492 6.78 0.26 4.83
C ASN A 492 7.14 1.54 4.08
N SER A 493 6.75 2.70 4.62
CA SER A 493 7.06 4.01 4.04
C SER A 493 8.56 4.28 4.01
N LEU A 494 9.27 4.00 5.10
CA LEU A 494 10.73 4.13 5.16
C LEU A 494 11.41 3.16 4.21
N GLU A 495 11.03 1.88 4.20
CA GLU A 495 11.61 0.88 3.29
C GLU A 495 11.33 1.23 1.82
N TYR A 496 10.16 1.74 1.52
CA TYR A 496 9.84 2.22 0.18
C TYR A 496 10.72 3.40 -0.23
N LEU A 497 10.86 4.40 0.63
CA LEU A 497 11.68 5.59 0.34
C LEU A 497 13.18 5.28 0.24
N LYS A 498 13.68 4.28 0.94
CA LYS A 498 15.07 3.83 0.81
C LYS A 498 15.41 3.30 -0.59
N THR A 499 14.40 2.88 -1.34
CA THR A 499 14.56 2.35 -2.71
C THR A 499 14.34 3.40 -3.81
N ARG A 500 14.09 4.65 -3.45
CA ARG A 500 13.75 5.72 -4.40
C ARG A 500 14.93 6.60 -4.75
#